data_c1a62877a377bc6b9bcaaccca8bbbc77
#
_entry.id   c1a62877a377bc6b9bcaaccca8bbbc77
#
_cell.length_a   1.000
_cell.length_b   1.000
_cell.length_c   1.000
_cell.angle_alpha   90.00
_cell.angle_beta   90.00
_cell.angle_gamma   90.00
#
_symmetry.space_group_name_H-M   'P 1'
#
loop_
_entity.id
_entity.type
_entity.pdbx_description
1 polymer ?
#
loop_
_entity_poly.entity_id
_entity_poly.type
_entity_poly.pdbx_seq_one_letter_code
_entity_poly.pdbx_strand_id
1 'polypeptide(L)'
;QNALHVIGKKENTIIAYTRIFKPGDYFKEASIGRVVVSEKSRHLKYGHLLMKASINAIEISFRTNKIKLSAQKYLEKFYNNLGFKIVGEEYLEDGIPHIGMIKN
;
A
#
# COMPACT_ATOMS: atom_id res chain seq x y z
N GLN A 1 4.59 13.62 -12.19
CA GLN A 1 3.89 12.70 -11.33
C GLN A 1 3.42 11.48 -12.10
N ASN A 2 4.02 10.36 -11.86
CA ASN A 2 3.78 9.16 -12.67
C ASN A 2 3.14 8.04 -11.89
N ALA A 3 2.36 8.38 -10.87
CA ALA A 3 1.68 7.38 -10.08
C ALA A 3 0.47 6.83 -10.82
N LEU A 4 0.25 5.54 -10.68
CA LEU A 4 -0.99 4.92 -11.12
C LEU A 4 -1.92 4.79 -9.93
N HIS A 5 -3.21 4.76 -10.19
CA HIS A 5 -4.21 4.71 -9.14
C HIS A 5 -4.96 3.40 -9.19
N VAL A 6 -5.13 2.77 -8.03
CA VAL A 6 -5.94 1.56 -7.90
C VAL A 6 -7.17 1.95 -7.10
N ILE A 7 -8.34 1.73 -7.68
CA ILE A 7 -9.60 2.21 -7.13
C ILE A 7 -10.54 1.03 -6.92
N GLY A 8 -11.11 0.95 -5.72
CA GLY A 8 -12.17 0.01 -5.42
C GLY A 8 -13.51 0.73 -5.40
N LYS A 9 -14.49 0.17 -6.06
CA LYS A 9 -15.82 0.77 -6.13
C LYS A 9 -16.90 -0.18 -5.64
N LYS A 10 -17.94 0.39 -5.10
CA LYS A 10 -19.15 -0.33 -4.74
C LYS A 10 -20.31 0.53 -5.19
N GLU A 11 -21.14 -0.02 -6.10
CA GLU A 11 -22.34 0.70 -6.61
C GLU A 11 -21.99 2.11 -7.09
N ASN A 12 -20.92 2.22 -7.89
CA ASN A 12 -20.46 3.48 -8.47
C ASN A 12 -19.87 4.46 -7.47
N THR A 13 -19.68 4.05 -6.22
CA THR A 13 -19.05 4.87 -5.19
C THR A 13 -17.62 4.38 -4.95
N ILE A 14 -16.66 5.29 -4.97
CA ILE A 14 -15.27 4.94 -4.66
C ILE A 14 -15.16 4.70 -3.17
N ILE A 15 -14.81 3.48 -2.77
CA ILE A 15 -14.70 3.11 -1.36
C ILE A 15 -13.28 2.80 -0.94
N ALA A 16 -12.36 2.64 -1.90
CA ALA A 16 -10.98 2.29 -1.59
C ALA A 16 -10.08 2.87 -2.67
N TYR A 17 -8.86 3.22 -2.29
CA TYR A 17 -7.95 3.90 -3.19
C TYR A 17 -6.51 3.72 -2.74
N THR A 18 -5.62 3.42 -3.68
CA THR A 18 -4.18 3.51 -3.45
C THR A 18 -3.52 4.16 -4.64
N ARG A 19 -2.29 4.59 -4.42
CA ARG A 19 -1.43 5.13 -5.46
C ARG A 19 -0.20 4.22 -5.54
N ILE A 20 0.13 3.76 -6.74
CA ILE A 20 1.30 2.90 -6.90
C ILE A 20 2.34 3.63 -7.75
N PHE A 21 3.60 3.40 -7.41
CA PHE A 21 4.74 4.06 -8.05
C PHE A 21 5.69 3.02 -8.61
N LYS A 22 6.22 3.29 -9.80
CA LYS A 22 7.22 2.41 -10.39
C LYS A 22 8.53 2.50 -9.63
N PRO A 23 9.41 1.49 -9.77
CA PRO A 23 10.74 1.56 -9.12
C PRO A 23 11.47 2.84 -9.51
N GLY A 24 12.05 3.47 -8.50
CA GLY A 24 12.84 4.68 -8.70
C GLY A 24 12.07 5.98 -8.55
N ASP A 25 10.73 5.95 -8.56
CA ASP A 25 9.95 7.19 -8.47
C ASP A 25 9.85 7.70 -7.05
N TYR A 26 9.69 6.83 -6.09
CA TYR A 26 9.54 7.21 -4.69
C TYR A 26 10.58 6.51 -3.83
N PHE A 27 10.69 5.20 -3.96
CA PHE A 27 11.76 4.42 -3.38
C PHE A 27 12.53 3.76 -4.52
N LYS A 28 13.66 3.16 -4.20
CA LYS A 28 14.39 2.34 -5.17
C LYS A 28 13.49 1.22 -5.71
N GLU A 29 12.67 0.65 -4.82
CA GLU A 29 11.71 -0.38 -5.19
C GLU A 29 10.39 0.26 -5.65
N ALA A 30 9.51 -0.53 -6.26
CA ALA A 30 8.15 -0.08 -6.48
C ALA A 30 7.50 0.22 -5.12
N SER A 31 6.50 1.07 -5.11
CA SER A 31 5.91 1.51 -3.86
C SER A 31 4.39 1.62 -3.95
N ILE A 32 3.75 1.51 -2.78
CA ILE A 32 2.32 1.76 -2.63
C ILE A 32 2.18 2.87 -1.60
N GLY A 33 1.42 3.90 -1.96
CA GLY A 33 1.15 4.99 -1.04
C GLY A 33 -0.33 5.34 -1.01
N ARG A 34 -0.70 6.21 -0.09
CA ARG A 34 -2.07 6.71 -0.01
C ARG A 34 -3.10 5.59 0.10
N VAL A 35 -2.87 4.64 1.01
CA VAL A 35 -3.82 3.54 1.21
C VAL A 35 -5.02 4.10 1.98
N VAL A 36 -6.16 4.20 1.31
CA VAL A 36 -7.37 4.78 1.89
C VAL A 36 -8.55 3.85 1.64
N VAL A 37 -9.29 3.55 2.70
CA VAL A 37 -10.53 2.79 2.59
C VAL A 37 -11.61 3.60 3.30
N SER A 38 -12.76 3.72 2.65
CA SER A 38 -13.90 4.42 3.22
C SER A 38 -14.21 3.91 4.62
N GLU A 39 -14.50 4.82 5.54
CA GLU A 39 -14.79 4.46 6.92
C GLU A 39 -15.93 3.45 7.01
N LYS A 40 -16.93 3.59 6.18
CA LYS A 40 -18.07 2.68 6.17
C LYS A 40 -17.72 1.28 5.67
N SER A 41 -16.60 1.16 4.96
CA SER A 41 -16.23 -0.11 4.32
C SER A 41 -15.06 -0.81 5.00
N ARG A 42 -14.48 -0.20 6.04
CA ARG A 42 -13.25 -0.75 6.66
C ARG A 42 -13.46 -2.14 7.25
N HIS A 43 -14.62 -2.40 7.79
CA HIS A 43 -14.91 -3.69 8.42
C HIS A 43 -15.19 -4.81 7.41
N LEU A 44 -15.23 -4.50 6.11
CA LEU A 44 -15.54 -5.46 5.07
C LEU A 44 -14.32 -6.03 4.37
N LYS A 45 -13.14 -5.89 4.99
CA LYS A 45 -11.87 -6.42 4.47
C LYS A 45 -11.47 -5.84 3.11
N TYR A 46 -12.00 -4.67 2.78
CA TYR A 46 -11.63 -4.03 1.51
C TYR A 46 -10.17 -3.58 1.51
N GLY A 47 -9.60 -3.31 2.69
CA GLY A 47 -8.18 -2.98 2.76
C GLY A 47 -7.31 -4.11 2.24
N HIS A 48 -7.64 -5.34 2.62
CA HIS A 48 -6.91 -6.51 2.16
C HIS A 48 -7.05 -6.69 0.64
N LEU A 49 -8.28 -6.56 0.13
CA LEU A 49 -8.54 -6.67 -1.30
C LEU A 49 -7.84 -5.56 -2.07
N LEU A 50 -7.87 -4.34 -1.54
CA LEU A 50 -7.20 -3.20 -2.16
C LEU A 50 -5.71 -3.44 -2.29
N MET A 51 -5.08 -3.94 -1.21
CA MET A 51 -3.65 -4.21 -1.23
C MET A 51 -3.30 -5.32 -2.20
N LYS A 52 -4.10 -6.38 -2.25
CA LYS A 52 -3.85 -7.46 -3.21
C LYS A 52 -3.97 -6.96 -4.65
N ALA A 53 -4.97 -6.12 -4.93
CA ALA A 53 -5.13 -5.54 -6.26
C ALA A 53 -3.94 -4.63 -6.60
N SER A 54 -3.45 -3.87 -5.61
CA SER A 54 -2.32 -2.96 -5.82
C SER A 54 -1.04 -3.73 -6.11
N ILE A 55 -0.79 -4.81 -5.36
CA ILE A 55 0.38 -5.67 -5.58
C ILE A 55 0.31 -6.26 -6.98
N ASN A 56 -0.85 -6.77 -7.37
CA ASN A 56 -1.03 -7.35 -8.68
C ASN A 56 -0.82 -6.31 -9.79
N ALA A 57 -1.32 -5.10 -9.59
CA ALA A 57 -1.14 -4.02 -10.57
C ALA A 57 0.33 -3.67 -10.75
N ILE A 58 1.10 -3.69 -9.65
CA ILE A 58 2.54 -3.43 -9.72
C ILE A 58 3.24 -4.53 -10.51
N GLU A 59 2.88 -5.79 -10.25
CA GLU A 59 3.49 -6.91 -10.98
C GLU A 59 3.23 -6.81 -12.47
N ILE A 60 2.00 -6.48 -12.84
CA ILE A 60 1.62 -6.39 -14.24
C ILE A 60 2.24 -5.15 -14.91
N SER A 61 2.12 -4.00 -14.27
CA SER A 61 2.51 -2.73 -14.87
C SER A 61 4.01 -2.50 -14.86
N PHE A 62 4.70 -2.94 -13.80
CA PHE A 62 6.12 -2.63 -13.61
C PHE A 62 6.98 -3.87 -13.61
N ARG A 63 6.38 -5.05 -13.76
CA ARG A 63 7.08 -6.33 -13.89
C ARG A 63 8.01 -6.60 -12.71
N THR A 64 7.57 -6.26 -11.52
CA THR A 64 8.32 -6.52 -10.30
C THR A 64 7.36 -6.89 -9.19
N ASN A 65 7.81 -7.74 -8.28
CA ASN A 65 7.04 -8.03 -7.07
C ASN A 65 7.77 -7.56 -5.81
N LYS A 66 8.85 -6.80 -5.98
CA LYS A 66 9.56 -6.20 -4.86
C LYS A 66 8.96 -4.82 -4.61
N ILE A 67 8.32 -4.66 -3.45
CA ILE A 67 7.53 -3.49 -3.14
C ILE A 67 7.91 -2.97 -1.76
N LYS A 68 8.13 -1.67 -1.63
CA LYS A 68 8.41 -1.04 -0.36
C LYS A 68 7.32 -0.02 -0.05
N LEU A 69 6.96 0.10 1.22
CA LEU A 69 5.99 1.11 1.64
C LEU A 69 6.34 1.61 3.03
N SER A 70 5.72 2.75 3.37
CA SER A 70 5.80 3.34 4.69
C SER A 70 4.49 3.03 5.39
N ALA A 71 4.53 2.20 6.41
CA ALA A 71 3.33 1.74 7.10
C ALA A 71 3.18 2.43 8.44
N GLN A 72 1.96 2.78 8.80
CA GLN A 72 1.70 3.19 10.16
C GLN A 72 1.99 2.01 11.07
N LYS A 73 2.70 2.25 12.16
CA LYS A 73 3.22 1.18 13.00
C LYS A 73 2.13 0.22 13.48
N TYR A 74 0.95 0.74 13.81
CA TYR A 74 -0.12 -0.10 14.34
C TYR A 74 -0.71 -1.06 13.29
N LEU A 75 -0.37 -0.88 12.01
CA LEU A 75 -0.84 -1.75 10.94
C LEU A 75 0.19 -2.80 10.54
N GLU A 76 1.23 -2.96 11.33
CA GLU A 76 2.32 -3.89 11.01
C GLU A 76 1.80 -5.31 10.71
N LYS A 77 0.91 -5.84 11.56
CA LYS A 77 0.41 -7.20 11.35
C LYS A 77 -0.39 -7.32 10.07
N PHE A 78 -1.16 -6.29 9.74
CA PHE A 78 -1.91 -6.27 8.51
C PHE A 78 -1.00 -6.47 7.31
N TYR A 79 0.11 -5.72 7.28
CA TYR A 79 1.05 -5.82 6.16
C TYR A 79 1.87 -7.09 6.22
N ASN A 80 2.19 -7.58 7.43
CA ASN A 80 2.88 -8.88 7.55
C ASN A 80 2.07 -9.99 6.91
N ASN A 81 0.76 -9.96 7.07
CA ASN A 81 -0.11 -10.98 6.50
C ASN A 81 -0.12 -10.94 4.97
N LEU A 82 0.32 -9.83 4.40
CA LEU A 82 0.40 -9.67 2.94
C LEU A 82 1.81 -9.95 2.41
N GLY A 83 2.72 -10.37 3.29
CA GLY A 83 4.07 -10.72 2.87
C GLY A 83 5.10 -9.63 3.05
N PHE A 84 4.73 -8.53 3.70
CA PHE A 84 5.68 -7.45 3.97
C PHE A 84 6.41 -7.69 5.27
N LYS A 85 7.69 -7.27 5.32
CA LYS A 85 8.52 -7.38 6.52
C LYS A 85 9.15 -6.03 6.82
N ILE A 86 9.38 -5.78 8.10
CA ILE A 86 9.97 -4.52 8.55
C ILE A 86 11.39 -4.37 8.02
N VAL A 87 11.73 -3.15 7.57
CA VAL A 87 13.10 -2.78 7.25
C VAL A 87 13.38 -1.43 7.90
N GLY A 88 14.55 -1.34 8.54
CA GLY A 88 14.96 -0.09 9.18
C GLY A 88 14.29 0.13 10.52
N GLU A 89 14.30 1.36 10.96
CA GLU A 89 13.83 1.75 12.27
C GLU A 89 12.54 2.55 12.17
N GLU A 90 11.80 2.56 13.27
CA GLU A 90 10.58 3.35 13.39
C GLU A 90 10.92 4.84 13.27
N TYR A 91 10.02 5.61 12.65
CA TYR A 91 10.18 7.04 12.50
C TYR A 91 8.82 7.71 12.57
N LEU A 92 8.82 9.02 12.75
CA LEU A 92 7.58 9.78 12.80
C LEU A 92 7.31 10.39 11.43
N GLU A 93 6.05 10.29 11.01
CA GLU A 93 5.58 10.96 9.81
C GLU A 93 4.29 11.65 10.20
N ASP A 94 4.28 12.97 10.10
CA ASP A 94 3.15 13.78 10.56
C ASP A 94 2.80 13.48 12.02
N GLY A 95 3.83 13.21 12.84
CA GLY A 95 3.65 12.92 14.26
C GLY A 95 3.14 11.53 14.57
N ILE A 96 2.99 10.68 13.58
CA ILE A 96 2.47 9.32 13.76
C ILE A 96 3.60 8.31 13.54
N PRO A 97 3.77 7.32 14.43
CA PRO A 97 4.81 6.32 14.24
C PRO A 97 4.61 5.51 12.96
N HIS A 98 5.66 5.44 12.16
CA HIS A 98 5.69 4.71 10.89
C HIS A 98 6.90 3.80 10.85
N ILE A 99 6.82 2.80 9.99
CA ILE A 99 7.95 1.90 9.76
C ILE A 99 7.98 1.49 8.29
N GLY A 100 9.17 1.41 7.73
CA GLY A 100 9.32 0.91 6.37
C GLY A 100 9.09 -0.58 6.32
N MET A 101 8.42 -1.05 5.29
CA MET A 101 8.17 -2.47 5.11
C MET A 101 8.40 -2.84 3.65
N ILE A 102 8.90 -4.04 3.43
CA ILE A 102 9.24 -4.50 2.10
C ILE A 102 8.70 -5.91 1.87
N LYS A 103 8.25 -6.13 0.65
CA LYS A 103 7.81 -7.44 0.18
C LYS A 103 8.71 -7.85 -0.98
N ASN A 104 9.21 -9.07 -0.95
CA ASN A 104 10.04 -9.60 -2.03
C ASN A 104 9.30 -10.61 -2.87
#